data_bea0891ba384451177f3a593a0b20b37
#
_entry.id   bea0891ba384451177f3a593a0b20b37
#
_cell.length_a   1.000
_cell.length_b   1.000
_cell.length_c   1.000
_cell.angle_alpha   90.00
_cell.angle_beta   90.00
_cell.angle_gamma   90.00
#
_symmetry.space_group_name_H-M   'P 1'
#
loop_
_entity.id
_entity.type
_entity.pdbx_description
1 polymer ?
#
loop_
_entity_poly.entity_id
_entity_poly.type
_entity_poly.pdbx_seq_one_letter_code
_entity_poly.pdbx_strand_id
1 'polypeptide(L)'
;QLLSEFIDIKGEEDNPELVRPNRINKEYKIEQNDLTSEQYEMLNENFSETQKGAILTHILNARLIAISPYLSPYYEGEEPSLDEFIEDSPKLKQTMDLIRQNKNDIPDSGQIIYSELAVSEFPKLREYLVREVGYKPEEVGVITGATSKPNRLKIQDDFNSGKIKVVIGSEAIQEGMNLQENTTDIYMLSLPYNFTS
;
A
#
# COMPACT_ATOMS: atom_id res chain seq x y z
N GLN A 1 -16.94 -11.58 -12.30
CA GLN A 1 -15.64 -11.64 -12.83
C GLN A 1 -14.53 -11.19 -11.98
N LEU A 2 -14.59 -10.11 -11.28
CA LEU A 2 -13.50 -9.59 -10.49
C LEU A 2 -13.63 -10.02 -9.05
N LEU A 3 -13.51 -11.30 -8.82
CA LEU A 3 -13.87 -11.83 -7.54
C LEU A 3 -12.70 -11.94 -6.56
N SER A 4 -11.49 -11.65 -7.00
CA SER A 4 -10.34 -11.75 -6.10
C SER A 4 -9.37 -10.62 -6.31
N GLU A 5 -8.84 -10.15 -5.21
CA GLU A 5 -7.79 -9.16 -5.17
C GLU A 5 -6.49 -9.81 -4.76
N PHE A 6 -5.39 -9.19 -5.14
CA PHE A 6 -4.08 -9.69 -4.82
C PHE A 6 -3.22 -8.61 -4.19
N ILE A 7 -2.42 -9.00 -3.22
CA ILE A 7 -1.32 -8.18 -2.73
C ILE A 7 -0.05 -8.75 -3.31
N ASP A 8 0.68 -7.91 -4.05
CA ASP A 8 2.02 -8.28 -4.49
C ASP A 8 2.98 -8.01 -3.36
N ILE A 9 3.68 -9.05 -2.93
CA ILE A 9 4.74 -8.92 -1.96
C ILE A 9 6.03 -9.30 -2.65
N LYS A 10 6.97 -8.37 -2.63
CA LYS A 10 8.27 -8.56 -3.28
C LYS A 10 9.34 -8.55 -2.21
N GLY A 11 10.09 -9.65 -2.13
CA GLY A 11 11.24 -9.76 -1.25
C GLY A 11 12.50 -9.93 -2.07
N GLU A 12 13.59 -9.45 -1.57
CA GLU A 12 14.89 -9.67 -2.16
C GLU A 12 15.72 -10.49 -1.19
N GLU A 13 16.38 -11.51 -1.72
CA GLU A 13 17.33 -12.24 -0.91
C GLU A 13 18.54 -11.35 -0.66
N ASP A 14 19.03 -11.41 0.55
CA ASP A 14 20.16 -10.59 0.97
C ASP A 14 21.45 -11.17 0.41
N ASN A 15 21.92 -10.59 -0.66
CA ASN A 15 23.24 -10.89 -1.20
C ASN A 15 23.84 -9.60 -1.75
N PRO A 16 24.61 -8.88 -0.91
CA PRO A 16 25.11 -7.57 -1.26
C PRO A 16 26.08 -7.55 -2.44
N GLU A 17 26.67 -8.68 -2.80
CA GLU A 17 27.61 -8.74 -3.92
C GLU A 17 26.89 -8.79 -5.27
N LEU A 18 25.65 -9.19 -5.29
CA LEU A 18 24.87 -9.30 -6.50
C LEU A 18 23.78 -8.26 -6.48
N VAL A 19 23.73 -7.45 -7.51
CA VAL A 19 22.67 -6.46 -7.66
C VAL A 19 21.38 -7.19 -7.96
N ARG A 20 20.55 -7.38 -6.97
CA ARG A 20 19.24 -8.03 -7.05
C ARG A 20 19.29 -9.44 -7.62
N PRO A 21 20.02 -10.32 -6.97
CA PRO A 21 20.17 -11.67 -7.50
C PRO A 21 18.87 -12.42 -7.57
N ASN A 22 18.03 -12.32 -6.54
CA ASN A 22 16.78 -13.07 -6.48
C ASN A 22 15.68 -12.21 -5.91
N ARG A 23 14.70 -11.91 -6.73
CA ARG A 23 13.51 -11.23 -6.31
C ARG A 23 12.37 -12.24 -6.24
N ILE A 24 11.81 -12.41 -5.06
CA ILE A 24 10.68 -13.31 -4.86
C ILE A 24 9.40 -12.50 -4.89
N ASN A 25 8.53 -12.83 -5.84
CA ASN A 25 7.20 -12.24 -5.91
C ASN A 25 6.22 -13.24 -5.30
N LYS A 26 5.51 -12.78 -4.27
CA LYS A 26 4.45 -13.56 -3.66
C LYS A 26 3.12 -12.88 -3.93
N GLU A 27 2.16 -13.65 -4.38
CA GLU A 27 0.82 -13.15 -4.60
C GLU A 27 -0.11 -13.78 -3.57
N TYR A 28 -0.83 -12.91 -2.86
CA TYR A 28 -1.81 -13.36 -1.88
C TYR A 28 -3.20 -13.05 -2.40
N LYS A 29 -4.00 -14.10 -2.53
CA LYS A 29 -5.39 -13.93 -2.90
C LYS A 29 -6.15 -13.39 -1.70
N ILE A 30 -6.90 -12.32 -1.92
CA ILE A 30 -7.67 -11.65 -0.89
C ILE A 30 -9.15 -11.91 -1.16
N GLU A 31 -9.86 -12.44 -0.18
CA GLU A 31 -11.29 -12.61 -0.30
C GLU A 31 -11.97 -11.28 -0.02
N GLN A 32 -12.91 -10.91 -0.89
CA GLN A 32 -13.69 -9.71 -0.72
C GLN A 32 -14.72 -9.91 0.39
N ASN A 33 -14.93 -8.85 1.19
CA ASN A 33 -16.03 -8.83 2.12
C ASN A 33 -17.28 -8.25 1.45
N ASP A 34 -18.41 -8.30 2.17
CA ASP A 34 -19.68 -7.85 1.62
C ASP A 34 -19.67 -6.38 1.24
N LEU A 35 -19.04 -5.54 2.05
CA LEU A 35 -18.95 -4.11 1.75
C LEU A 35 -18.20 -3.85 0.44
N THR A 36 -17.06 -4.53 0.25
CA THR A 36 -16.28 -4.40 -1.00
C THR A 36 -17.10 -4.86 -2.20
N SER A 37 -17.75 -6.01 -2.10
CA SER A 37 -18.58 -6.55 -3.17
C SER A 37 -19.72 -5.61 -3.51
N GLU A 38 -20.36 -5.04 -2.53
CA GLU A 38 -21.44 -4.06 -2.73
C GLU A 38 -20.94 -2.85 -3.51
N GLN A 39 -19.79 -2.32 -3.15
CA GLN A 39 -19.25 -1.15 -3.83
C GLN A 39 -18.86 -1.46 -5.27
N TYR A 40 -18.35 -2.65 -5.57
CA TYR A 40 -18.10 -3.07 -6.95
C TYR A 40 -19.39 -3.21 -7.73
N GLU A 41 -20.43 -3.75 -7.13
CA GLU A 41 -21.75 -3.87 -7.80
C GLU A 41 -22.29 -2.49 -8.12
N MET A 42 -22.24 -1.55 -7.19
CA MET A 42 -22.70 -0.19 -7.42
C MET A 42 -21.89 0.50 -8.52
N LEU A 43 -20.60 0.28 -8.55
CA LEU A 43 -19.73 0.81 -9.60
C LEU A 43 -20.15 0.27 -10.96
N ASN A 44 -20.38 -1.03 -11.09
CA ASN A 44 -20.74 -1.66 -12.34
C ASN A 44 -22.14 -1.23 -12.80
N GLU A 45 -23.09 -1.08 -11.90
CA GLU A 45 -24.44 -0.64 -12.21
C GLU A 45 -24.46 0.80 -12.73
N ASN A 46 -23.55 1.64 -12.26
CA ASN A 46 -23.51 3.04 -12.66
C ASN A 46 -22.56 3.31 -13.84
N PHE A 47 -21.92 2.28 -14.36
CA PHE A 47 -21.01 2.44 -15.47
C PHE A 47 -21.77 2.64 -16.80
N SER A 48 -21.35 3.63 -17.58
CA SER A 48 -21.87 3.88 -18.91
C SER A 48 -20.73 4.12 -19.89
N GLU A 49 -20.59 3.24 -20.86
CA GLU A 49 -19.55 3.34 -21.89
C GLU A 49 -19.75 4.52 -22.83
N THR A 50 -20.94 5.10 -22.82
CA THR A 50 -21.26 6.20 -23.74
C THR A 50 -20.68 7.53 -23.34
N GLN A 51 -20.24 7.66 -22.08
CA GLN A 51 -19.64 8.90 -21.62
C GLN A 51 -18.14 8.94 -21.92
N LYS A 52 -17.68 10.06 -22.44
CA LYS A 52 -16.28 10.25 -22.73
C LYS A 52 -15.47 10.21 -21.43
N GLY A 53 -14.46 9.38 -21.40
CA GLY A 53 -13.62 9.21 -20.22
C GLY A 53 -14.20 8.29 -19.15
N ALA A 54 -15.40 7.75 -19.37
CA ALA A 54 -16.05 6.86 -18.40
C ALA A 54 -15.22 5.61 -18.09
N ILE A 55 -14.53 5.07 -19.09
CA ILE A 55 -13.72 3.87 -18.92
C ILE A 55 -12.57 4.13 -17.95
N LEU A 56 -11.85 5.25 -18.12
CA LEU A 56 -10.74 5.60 -17.24
C LEU A 56 -11.20 5.84 -15.80
N THR A 57 -12.31 6.56 -15.65
CA THR A 57 -12.90 6.80 -14.33
C THR A 57 -13.36 5.51 -13.69
N HIS A 58 -13.95 4.61 -14.45
CA HIS A 58 -14.39 3.30 -13.97
C HIS A 58 -13.18 2.48 -13.45
N ILE A 59 -12.10 2.45 -14.23
CA ILE A 59 -10.88 1.74 -13.83
C ILE A 59 -10.29 2.35 -12.56
N LEU A 60 -10.23 3.67 -12.49
CA LEU A 60 -9.71 4.35 -11.29
C LEU A 60 -10.55 4.02 -10.06
N ASN A 61 -11.87 4.10 -10.19
CA ASN A 61 -12.76 3.80 -9.06
C ASN A 61 -12.65 2.33 -8.63
N ALA A 62 -12.50 1.40 -9.59
CA ALA A 62 -12.29 -0.01 -9.26
C ALA A 62 -10.98 -0.19 -8.48
N ARG A 63 -9.92 0.52 -8.86
CA ARG A 63 -8.63 0.45 -8.16
C ARG A 63 -8.72 1.04 -6.75
N LEU A 64 -9.50 2.10 -6.56
CA LEU A 64 -9.73 2.66 -5.23
C LEU A 64 -10.50 1.70 -4.34
N ILE A 65 -11.56 1.07 -4.86
CA ILE A 65 -12.34 0.08 -4.11
C ILE A 65 -11.48 -1.11 -3.72
N ALA A 66 -10.54 -1.51 -4.58
CA ALA A 66 -9.62 -2.59 -4.29
C ALA A 66 -8.73 -2.27 -3.07
N ILE A 67 -8.37 -1.02 -2.87
CA ILE A 67 -7.61 -0.59 -1.69
C ILE A 67 -8.52 -0.59 -0.46
N SER A 68 -9.69 0.03 -0.57
CA SER A 68 -10.69 0.09 0.48
C SER A 68 -12.07 0.39 -0.09
N PRO A 69 -13.10 -0.34 0.33
CA PRO A 69 -14.47 -0.04 -0.12
C PRO A 69 -14.95 1.34 0.33
N TYR A 70 -14.36 1.88 1.40
CA TYR A 70 -14.69 3.24 1.86
C TYR A 70 -14.22 4.33 0.90
N LEU A 71 -13.32 4.00 -0.04
CA LEU A 71 -12.86 4.95 -1.06
C LEU A 71 -13.75 4.95 -2.30
N SER A 72 -14.79 4.15 -2.31
CA SER A 72 -15.76 4.14 -3.41
C SER A 72 -16.52 5.47 -3.47
N PRO A 73 -16.72 6.04 -4.67
CA PRO A 73 -17.57 7.23 -4.81
C PRO A 73 -19.05 6.95 -4.49
N TYR A 74 -19.42 5.68 -4.38
CA TYR A 74 -20.80 5.26 -4.10
C TYR A 74 -21.03 4.90 -2.63
N TYR A 75 -19.98 4.98 -1.81
CA TYR A 75 -20.13 4.72 -0.40
C TYR A 75 -20.92 5.84 0.26
N GLU A 76 -22.02 5.51 0.90
CA GLU A 76 -22.95 6.47 1.51
C GLU A 76 -23.06 6.32 3.03
N GLY A 77 -22.33 5.40 3.62
CA GLY A 77 -22.39 5.19 5.05
C GLY A 77 -21.65 6.26 5.85
N GLU A 78 -21.59 6.04 7.15
CA GLU A 78 -20.83 6.93 8.04
C GLU A 78 -19.34 6.78 7.79
N GLU A 79 -18.60 7.85 8.09
CA GLU A 79 -17.15 7.80 7.99
C GLU A 79 -16.63 6.78 8.99
N PRO A 80 -15.81 5.80 8.55
CA PRO A 80 -15.31 4.76 9.44
C PRO A 80 -14.30 5.32 10.44
N SER A 81 -14.23 4.68 11.61
CA SER A 81 -13.11 4.89 12.51
C SER A 81 -11.83 4.34 11.86
N LEU A 82 -10.69 4.66 12.44
CA LEU A 82 -9.42 4.14 11.95
C LEU A 82 -9.43 2.60 11.91
N ASP A 83 -9.90 1.98 12.98
CA ASP A 83 -9.94 0.52 13.06
C ASP A 83 -10.89 -0.07 12.03
N GLU A 84 -12.07 0.51 11.86
CA GLU A 84 -13.01 0.08 10.85
C GLU A 84 -12.45 0.24 9.45
N PHE A 85 -11.75 1.35 9.19
CA PHE A 85 -11.15 1.59 7.87
C PHE A 85 -10.21 0.47 7.48
N ILE A 86 -9.37 0.03 8.40
CA ILE A 86 -8.42 -1.05 8.13
C ILE A 86 -9.11 -2.41 8.16
N GLU A 87 -9.88 -2.70 9.20
CA GLU A 87 -10.49 -4.03 9.38
C GLU A 87 -11.48 -4.39 8.29
N ASP A 88 -12.22 -3.40 7.78
CA ASP A 88 -13.22 -3.61 6.73
C ASP A 88 -12.66 -3.49 5.32
N SER A 89 -11.36 -3.26 5.18
CA SER A 89 -10.67 -3.17 3.90
C SER A 89 -9.76 -4.39 3.74
N PRO A 90 -10.19 -5.43 3.00
CA PRO A 90 -9.47 -6.69 2.96
C PRO A 90 -7.98 -6.57 2.61
N LYS A 91 -7.65 -5.75 1.62
CA LYS A 91 -6.24 -5.57 1.23
C LYS A 91 -5.44 -4.88 2.32
N LEU A 92 -5.99 -3.84 2.95
CA LEU A 92 -5.30 -3.13 4.03
C LEU A 92 -5.14 -4.03 5.25
N LYS A 93 -6.17 -4.79 5.60
CA LYS A 93 -6.12 -5.72 6.72
C LYS A 93 -5.02 -6.77 6.51
N GLN A 94 -5.00 -7.37 5.34
CA GLN A 94 -3.98 -8.37 5.00
C GLN A 94 -2.58 -7.77 5.07
N THR A 95 -2.40 -6.57 4.53
CA THR A 95 -1.11 -5.88 4.57
C THR A 95 -0.65 -5.63 5.99
N MET A 96 -1.54 -5.15 6.84
CA MET A 96 -1.19 -4.87 8.24
C MET A 96 -0.89 -6.15 9.02
N ASP A 97 -1.62 -7.22 8.75
CA ASP A 97 -1.35 -8.51 9.39
C ASP A 97 0.03 -9.07 9.02
N LEU A 98 0.40 -8.95 7.74
CA LEU A 98 1.71 -9.39 7.26
C LEU A 98 2.84 -8.54 7.86
N ILE A 99 2.62 -7.23 7.95
CA ILE A 99 3.61 -6.33 8.56
C ILE A 99 3.78 -6.66 10.04
N ARG A 100 2.69 -6.91 10.75
CA ARG A 100 2.74 -7.30 12.15
C ARG A 100 3.51 -8.60 12.33
N GLN A 101 3.25 -9.58 11.47
CA GLN A 101 3.97 -10.84 11.51
C GLN A 101 5.47 -10.65 11.32
N ASN A 102 5.86 -9.87 10.32
CA ASN A 102 7.28 -9.59 10.07
C ASN A 102 7.93 -8.80 11.21
N LYS A 103 7.17 -7.87 11.81
CA LYS A 103 7.67 -7.14 12.97
C LYS A 103 8.04 -8.08 14.11
N ASN A 104 7.25 -9.13 14.31
CA ASN A 104 7.50 -10.10 15.37
C ASN A 104 8.58 -11.11 14.99
N ASP A 105 8.58 -11.60 13.76
CA ASP A 105 9.47 -12.66 13.33
C ASP A 105 10.84 -12.16 12.88
N ILE A 106 10.89 -10.97 12.29
CA ILE A 106 12.10 -10.36 11.75
C ILE A 106 12.12 -8.88 12.17
N PRO A 107 12.42 -8.59 13.44
CA PRO A 107 12.28 -7.22 13.97
C PRO A 107 13.11 -6.15 13.24
N ASP A 108 14.21 -6.54 12.63
CA ASP A 108 15.07 -5.61 11.91
C ASP A 108 14.69 -5.44 10.44
N SER A 109 13.60 -6.07 9.99
CA SER A 109 13.19 -5.97 8.60
C SER A 109 12.71 -4.57 8.25
N GLY A 110 13.10 -4.10 7.06
CA GLY A 110 12.58 -2.89 6.47
C GLY A 110 11.44 -3.22 5.52
N GLN A 111 10.31 -2.57 5.69
CA GLN A 111 9.12 -2.86 4.92
C GLN A 111 8.60 -1.59 4.24
N ILE A 112 8.07 -1.73 3.04
CA ILE A 112 7.56 -0.59 2.27
C ILE A 112 6.10 -0.88 1.88
N ILE A 113 5.23 0.08 2.14
CA ILE A 113 3.88 0.09 1.60
C ILE A 113 3.89 1.08 0.44
N TYR A 114 3.56 0.59 -0.76
CA TYR A 114 3.56 1.41 -1.97
C TYR A 114 2.15 1.58 -2.50
N SER A 115 1.78 2.80 -2.83
CA SER A 115 0.53 3.08 -3.54
C SER A 115 0.64 4.39 -4.32
N GLU A 116 0.23 4.37 -5.57
CA GLU A 116 0.08 5.58 -6.37
C GLU A 116 -1.24 6.29 -6.09
N LEU A 117 -2.21 5.54 -5.55
CA LEU A 117 -3.55 6.02 -5.28
C LEU A 117 -3.79 6.18 -3.80
N ALA A 118 -4.80 6.98 -3.47
CA ALA A 118 -5.22 7.17 -2.07
C ALA A 118 -4.10 7.70 -1.17
N VAL A 119 -3.25 8.54 -1.72
CA VAL A 119 -2.12 9.11 -0.97
C VAL A 119 -2.59 9.90 0.25
N SER A 120 -3.76 10.51 0.17
CA SER A 120 -4.35 11.23 1.30
C SER A 120 -4.68 10.35 2.49
N GLU A 121 -4.73 9.03 2.29
CA GLU A 121 -4.99 8.07 3.36
C GLU A 121 -3.72 7.59 4.08
N PHE A 122 -2.55 7.96 3.59
CA PHE A 122 -1.29 7.53 4.20
C PHE A 122 -1.17 7.88 5.69
N PRO A 123 -1.62 9.05 6.17
CA PRO A 123 -1.60 9.33 7.60
C PRO A 123 -2.41 8.32 8.43
N LYS A 124 -3.50 7.80 7.89
CA LYS A 124 -4.29 6.77 8.58
C LYS A 124 -3.52 5.45 8.65
N LEU A 125 -2.83 5.08 7.58
CA LEU A 125 -2.01 3.87 7.58
C LEU A 125 -0.89 4.00 8.61
N ARG A 126 -0.25 5.16 8.67
CA ARG A 126 0.81 5.42 9.65
C ARG A 126 0.26 5.35 11.07
N GLU A 127 -0.86 5.97 11.31
CA GLU A 127 -1.48 5.95 12.63
C GLU A 127 -1.80 4.53 13.09
N TYR A 128 -2.32 3.71 12.19
CA TYR A 128 -2.61 2.31 12.50
C TYR A 128 -1.34 1.52 12.83
N LEU A 129 -0.28 1.72 12.06
CA LEU A 129 1.01 1.06 12.32
C LEU A 129 1.55 1.44 13.69
N VAL A 130 1.39 2.68 14.11
CA VAL A 130 1.87 3.12 15.42
C VAL A 130 0.96 2.63 16.55
N ARG A 131 -0.34 2.85 16.42
CA ARG A 131 -1.29 2.58 17.51
C ARG A 131 -1.61 1.10 17.66
N GLU A 132 -1.80 0.39 16.56
CA GLU A 132 -2.30 -0.99 16.58
C GLU A 132 -1.20 -2.02 16.34
N VAL A 133 -0.30 -1.77 15.39
CA VAL A 133 0.79 -2.70 15.12
C VAL A 133 1.92 -2.53 16.15
N GLY A 134 2.13 -1.33 16.63
CA GLY A 134 3.04 -1.10 17.75
C GLY A 134 4.40 -0.53 17.40
N TYR A 135 4.56 0.04 16.21
CA TYR A 135 5.77 0.79 15.89
C TYR A 135 5.80 2.12 16.64
N LYS A 136 7.01 2.62 16.90
CA LYS A 136 7.16 3.97 17.40
C LYS A 136 6.92 4.97 16.27
N PRO A 137 6.42 6.19 16.58
CA PRO A 137 6.21 7.19 15.53
C PRO A 137 7.42 7.45 14.66
N GLU A 138 8.62 7.46 15.26
CA GLU A 138 9.87 7.69 14.53
C GLU A 138 10.28 6.51 13.65
N GLU A 139 9.66 5.35 13.80
CA GLU A 139 9.96 4.17 13.00
C GLU A 139 9.15 4.08 11.71
N VAL A 140 8.20 4.98 11.50
CA VAL A 140 7.34 4.97 10.30
C VAL A 140 7.50 6.28 9.56
N GLY A 141 7.98 6.20 8.33
CA GLY A 141 8.13 7.36 7.45
C GLY A 141 7.10 7.37 6.34
N VAL A 142 6.74 8.57 5.88
CA VAL A 142 5.82 8.77 4.76
C VAL A 142 6.51 9.62 3.70
N ILE A 143 6.51 9.14 2.47
CA ILE A 143 7.12 9.85 1.34
C ILE A 143 6.08 10.01 0.24
N THR A 144 5.79 11.26 -0.11
CA THR A 144 4.88 11.61 -1.19
C THR A 144 5.51 12.68 -2.07
N GLY A 145 4.80 13.08 -3.11
CA GLY A 145 5.24 14.19 -3.95
C GLY A 145 5.42 15.50 -3.20
N ALA A 146 4.72 15.65 -2.06
CA ALA A 146 4.83 16.85 -1.23
C ALA A 146 6.03 16.81 -0.26
N THR A 147 6.70 15.67 -0.12
CA THR A 147 7.86 15.56 0.77
C THR A 147 9.05 16.26 0.15
N SER A 148 9.68 17.18 0.89
CA SER A 148 10.84 17.91 0.40
C SER A 148 12.02 16.98 0.16
N LYS A 149 12.94 17.38 -0.72
CA LYS A 149 14.13 16.58 -1.01
C LYS A 149 14.98 16.30 0.22
N PRO A 150 15.27 17.28 1.11
CA PRO A 150 16.00 16.98 2.34
C PRO A 150 15.28 15.96 3.22
N ASN A 151 13.96 16.04 3.32
CA ASN A 151 13.20 15.10 4.12
C ASN A 151 13.18 13.70 3.50
N ARG A 152 13.10 13.60 2.18
CA ARG A 152 13.21 12.31 1.51
C ARG A 152 14.55 11.64 1.78
N LEU A 153 15.63 12.41 1.73
CA LEU A 153 16.98 11.88 1.99
C LEU A 153 17.13 11.46 3.45
N LYS A 154 16.56 12.23 4.37
CA LYS A 154 16.60 11.85 5.78
C LYS A 154 15.86 10.54 6.02
N ILE A 155 14.68 10.38 5.45
CA ILE A 155 13.91 9.14 5.58
C ILE A 155 14.66 7.98 4.94
N GLN A 156 15.28 8.19 3.78
CA GLN A 156 16.10 7.18 3.12
C GLN A 156 17.25 6.73 4.02
N ASP A 157 17.99 7.65 4.58
CA ASP A 157 19.13 7.33 5.46
C ASP A 157 18.67 6.60 6.72
N ASP A 158 17.58 7.06 7.31
CA ASP A 158 17.04 6.44 8.53
C ASP A 158 16.48 5.03 8.23
N PHE A 159 15.87 4.83 7.06
CA PHE A 159 15.39 3.52 6.66
C PHE A 159 16.55 2.56 6.39
N ASN A 160 17.55 3.01 5.66
CA ASN A 160 18.71 2.17 5.33
C ASN A 160 19.57 1.85 6.57
N SER A 161 19.57 2.71 7.57
CA SER A 161 20.26 2.45 8.83
C SER A 161 19.45 1.66 9.85
N GLY A 162 18.19 1.38 9.53
CA GLY A 162 17.31 0.61 10.41
C GLY A 162 16.57 1.42 11.46
N LYS A 163 16.67 2.74 11.46
CA LYS A 163 15.92 3.59 12.39
C LYS A 163 14.44 3.64 12.01
N ILE A 164 14.14 3.74 10.71
CA ILE A 164 12.80 3.63 10.20
C ILE A 164 12.58 2.18 9.75
N LYS A 165 11.50 1.59 10.18
CA LYS A 165 11.17 0.19 9.90
C LYS A 165 10.15 0.04 8.79
N VAL A 166 9.26 1.03 8.62
CA VAL A 166 8.24 1.01 7.59
C VAL A 166 8.21 2.36 6.89
N VAL A 167 8.24 2.34 5.56
CA VAL A 167 8.01 3.52 4.74
C VAL A 167 6.72 3.34 3.97
N ILE A 168 5.84 4.34 4.03
CA ILE A 168 4.64 4.40 3.21
C ILE A 168 4.92 5.43 2.12
N GLY A 169 4.90 4.99 0.86
CA GLY A 169 5.31 5.88 -0.22
C GLY A 169 4.48 5.77 -1.47
N SER A 170 4.43 6.89 -2.19
CA SER A 170 3.86 6.97 -3.53
C SER A 170 4.96 6.79 -4.57
N GLU A 171 4.67 7.12 -5.84
CA GLU A 171 5.66 7.07 -6.91
C GLU A 171 6.91 7.91 -6.62
N ALA A 172 6.84 8.84 -5.67
CA ALA A 172 7.98 9.63 -5.25
C ALA A 172 9.17 8.77 -4.76
N ILE A 173 8.91 7.57 -4.23
CA ILE A 173 10.00 6.70 -3.79
C ILE A 173 10.79 6.09 -4.94
N GLN A 174 10.26 6.13 -6.17
CA GLN A 174 10.96 5.64 -7.37
C GLN A 174 11.88 6.71 -7.97
N GLU A 175 11.72 7.95 -7.56
CA GLU A 175 12.45 9.07 -8.15
C GLU A 175 13.77 9.34 -7.45
N GLY A 176 14.80 8.59 -7.84
CA GLY A 176 16.15 8.82 -7.34
C GLY A 176 16.37 8.41 -5.89
N MET A 177 15.51 7.63 -5.33
CA MET A 177 15.67 7.13 -3.96
C MET A 177 16.22 5.72 -3.95
N ASN A 178 17.05 5.43 -2.96
CA ASN A 178 17.60 4.10 -2.71
C ASN A 178 17.15 3.60 -1.34
N LEU A 179 16.13 2.75 -1.34
CA LEU A 179 15.63 2.11 -0.11
C LEU A 179 15.96 0.62 -0.08
N GLN A 180 16.83 0.16 -0.98
CA GLN A 180 17.04 -1.27 -1.18
C GLN A 180 17.92 -1.94 -0.15
N GLU A 181 18.78 -1.17 0.52
CA GLU A 181 19.77 -1.75 1.43
C GLU A 181 19.16 -2.50 2.59
N ASN A 182 17.98 -2.07 3.05
CA ASN A 182 17.32 -2.70 4.18
C ASN A 182 15.91 -3.18 3.89
N THR A 183 15.50 -3.17 2.63
CA THR A 183 14.15 -3.61 2.25
C THR A 183 14.06 -5.11 2.21
N THR A 184 13.13 -5.68 2.97
CA THR A 184 12.81 -7.10 2.91
C THR A 184 11.50 -7.37 2.20
N ASP A 185 10.52 -6.48 2.34
CA ASP A 185 9.18 -6.67 1.77
C ASP A 185 8.63 -5.37 1.24
N ILE A 186 7.95 -5.45 0.10
CA ILE A 186 7.22 -4.34 -0.50
C ILE A 186 5.78 -4.78 -0.71
N TYR A 187 4.85 -4.04 -0.14
CA TYR A 187 3.41 -4.31 -0.26
C TYR A 187 2.81 -3.31 -1.24
N MET A 188 2.36 -3.80 -2.37
CA MET A 188 1.78 -2.97 -3.42
C MET A 188 0.27 -2.85 -3.24
N LEU A 189 -0.19 -1.72 -2.73
CA LEU A 189 -1.63 -1.45 -2.61
C LEU A 189 -2.24 -1.12 -3.97
N SER A 190 -1.48 -0.45 -4.82
CA SER A 190 -1.83 -0.28 -6.22
C SER A 190 -0.60 -0.57 -7.06
N LEU A 191 -0.80 -1.21 -8.21
CA LEU A 191 0.31 -1.51 -9.10
C LEU A 191 0.68 -0.26 -9.89
N PRO A 192 1.97 -0.06 -10.19
CA PRO A 192 2.39 1.03 -11.06
C PRO A 192 1.75 0.90 -12.44
N TYR A 193 1.49 2.04 -13.10
CA TYR A 193 1.01 2.01 -14.47
C TYR A 193 2.02 1.40 -15.43
N ASN A 194 3.29 1.47 -15.08
CA ASN A 194 4.37 0.99 -15.92
C ASN A 194 5.09 -0.15 -15.22
N PHE A 195 4.77 -1.38 -15.63
CA PHE A 195 5.35 -2.58 -15.05
C PHE A 195 6.79 -2.85 -15.47
N THR A 196 7.28 -2.14 -16.48
CA THR A 196 8.60 -2.41 -17.05
C THR A 196 9.72 -1.67 -16.35
N SER A 197 9.39 -0.83 -15.42
CA SER A 197 10.39 -0.05 -14.69
C SER A 197 11.02 -0.81 -13.54
#